data_819e7ed7aaad200ffdfde88d3a5c65ce
#
_entry.id   819e7ed7aaad200ffdfde88d3a5c65ce
#
_cell.length_a   1.000
_cell.length_b   1.000
_cell.length_c   1.000
_cell.angle_alpha   90.00
_cell.angle_beta   90.00
_cell.angle_gamma   90.00
#
_symmetry.space_group_name_H-M   'P 1'
#
loop_
_entity.id
_entity.type
_entity.pdbx_description
1 polymer ?
#
loop_
_entity_poly.entity_id
_entity_poly.type
_entity_poly.pdbx_seq_one_letter_code
_entity_poly.pdbx_strand_id
1 'polypeptide(L)'
;GKEVLLIPILMILLGIGGTTFGMSEEVIPFYVMLIPIFFAMGYDSMTTFMIVFLGPQIGYAASTTNPFNVLIAQGVAGIHGNPQLVYRYIWWAIMMTVTIAYVMRYAMKVKKNPTGSITYQDDLLKKQEFMMDEKDTGFTLRDKLVLLVFAVGMGIIVYGILAHGWYMDEI
;
A
#
# COMPACT_ATOMS: atom_id res chain seq x y z
N GLY A 1 2.74 18.55 -12.24
CA GLY A 1 3.51 18.83 -11.11
C GLY A 1 3.18 18.14 -9.78
N LYS A 2 1.98 18.29 -9.21
CA LYS A 2 1.69 17.76 -7.85
C LYS A 2 1.39 16.25 -7.83
N GLU A 3 1.09 15.67 -8.98
CA GLU A 3 0.79 14.23 -9.16
C GLU A 3 1.95 13.31 -8.71
N VAL A 4 3.18 13.78 -8.85
CA VAL A 4 4.38 13.04 -8.42
C VAL A 4 4.38 12.77 -6.91
N LEU A 5 3.74 13.64 -6.12
CA LEU A 5 3.64 13.48 -4.67
C LEU A 5 2.72 12.32 -4.25
N LEU A 6 1.85 11.84 -5.15
CA LEU A 6 0.99 10.70 -4.86
C LEU A 6 1.80 9.42 -4.61
N ILE A 7 2.94 9.25 -5.29
CA ILE A 7 3.84 8.10 -5.14
C ILE A 7 4.33 7.97 -3.69
N PRO A 8 5.06 8.96 -3.12
CA PRO A 8 5.55 8.84 -1.75
C PRO A 8 4.41 8.78 -0.72
N ILE A 9 3.31 9.50 -0.95
CA ILE A 9 2.16 9.49 -0.04
C ILE A 9 1.57 8.08 0.06
N LEU A 10 1.28 7.43 -1.07
CA LEU A 10 0.74 6.08 -1.09
C LEU A 10 1.72 5.07 -0.49
N MET A 11 3.01 5.16 -0.83
CA MET A 11 4.02 4.26 -0.27
C MET A 11 4.15 4.40 1.25
N ILE A 12 4.09 5.62 1.78
CA ILE A 12 4.12 5.85 3.24
C ILE A 12 2.86 5.29 3.90
N LEU A 13 1.67 5.56 3.35
CA LEU A 13 0.41 5.06 3.89
C LEU A 13 0.37 3.53 3.93
N LEU A 14 0.72 2.87 2.83
CA LEU A 14 0.79 1.41 2.76
C LEU A 14 1.92 0.87 3.65
N GLY A 15 3.05 1.57 3.72
CA GLY A 15 4.18 1.21 4.58
C GLY A 15 3.85 1.32 6.07
N ILE A 16 3.01 2.27 6.48
CA ILE A 16 2.49 2.33 7.86
C ILE A 16 1.67 1.07 8.16
N GLY A 17 0.79 0.64 7.24
CA GLY A 17 0.06 -0.61 7.37
C GLY A 17 0.99 -1.82 7.54
N GLY A 18 2.02 -1.95 6.71
CA GLY A 18 3.00 -3.02 6.80
C GLY A 18 3.79 -3.03 8.11
N THR A 19 4.24 -1.85 8.59
CA THR A 19 5.08 -1.74 9.78
C THR A 19 4.31 -1.90 11.10
N THR A 20 3.02 -1.59 11.11
CA THR A 20 2.19 -1.62 12.33
C THR A 20 1.44 -2.92 12.52
N PHE A 21 0.65 -3.35 11.55
CA PHE A 21 -0.19 -4.55 11.65
C PHE A 21 0.12 -5.63 10.61
N GLY A 22 1.16 -5.45 9.81
CA GLY A 22 1.65 -6.48 8.90
C GLY A 22 0.86 -6.61 7.59
N MET A 23 0.29 -5.50 7.09
CA MET A 23 -0.41 -5.46 5.80
C MET A 23 0.48 -6.04 4.69
N SER A 24 -0.01 -7.05 3.98
CA SER A 24 0.71 -7.74 2.90
C SER A 24 -0.24 -8.13 1.77
N GLU A 25 -1.15 -9.08 1.99
CA GLU A 25 -2.08 -9.59 0.98
C GLU A 25 -3.26 -8.64 0.74
N GLU A 26 -3.61 -7.82 1.70
CA GLU A 26 -4.71 -6.86 1.64
C GLU A 26 -4.51 -5.77 0.58
N VAL A 27 -3.28 -5.67 0.05
CA VAL A 27 -2.97 -4.70 -1.00
C VAL A 27 -3.36 -5.16 -2.40
N ILE A 28 -3.68 -6.43 -2.61
CA ILE A 28 -4.01 -6.98 -3.93
C ILE A 28 -5.12 -6.18 -4.65
N PRO A 29 -6.23 -5.81 -4.00
CA PRO A 29 -7.26 -5.00 -4.65
C PRO A 29 -6.78 -3.62 -5.11
N PHE A 30 -5.76 -3.06 -4.47
CA PHE A 30 -5.23 -1.74 -4.85
C PHE A 30 -4.56 -1.75 -6.22
N TYR A 31 -4.06 -2.90 -6.71
CA TYR A 31 -3.50 -2.97 -8.07
C TYR A 31 -4.57 -2.64 -9.11
N VAL A 32 -5.73 -3.29 -9.02
CA VAL A 32 -6.81 -3.09 -9.99
C VAL A 32 -7.32 -1.64 -9.97
N MET A 33 -7.38 -1.03 -8.78
CA MET A 33 -7.86 0.34 -8.61
C MET A 33 -6.83 1.38 -9.05
N LEU A 34 -5.55 1.17 -8.77
CA LEU A 34 -4.52 2.19 -8.98
C LEU A 34 -3.90 2.15 -10.38
N ILE A 35 -3.85 1.00 -11.06
CA ILE A 35 -3.27 0.89 -12.41
C ILE A 35 -3.90 1.89 -13.39
N PRO A 36 -5.24 1.98 -13.54
CA PRO A 36 -5.86 2.96 -14.45
C PRO A 36 -5.51 4.41 -14.07
N ILE A 37 -5.48 4.72 -12.77
CA ILE A 37 -5.17 6.06 -12.27
C ILE A 37 -3.75 6.46 -12.64
N PHE A 38 -2.77 5.57 -12.44
CA PHE A 38 -1.37 5.84 -12.78
C PHE A 38 -1.14 5.88 -14.29
N PHE A 39 -1.89 5.09 -15.06
CA PHE A 39 -1.89 5.21 -16.53
C PHE A 39 -2.39 6.57 -17.00
N ALA A 40 -3.49 7.08 -16.42
CA ALA A 40 -4.00 8.42 -16.72
C ALA A 40 -3.00 9.54 -16.38
N MET A 41 -2.16 9.33 -15.36
CA MET A 41 -1.11 10.26 -14.97
C MET A 41 0.19 10.12 -15.81
N GLY A 42 0.24 9.18 -16.77
CA GLY A 42 1.38 8.95 -17.66
C GLY A 42 2.49 8.09 -17.07
N TYR A 43 2.18 7.30 -16.05
CA TYR A 43 3.08 6.26 -15.52
C TYR A 43 2.77 4.89 -16.16
N ASP A 44 3.57 3.88 -15.82
CA ASP A 44 3.42 2.50 -16.26
C ASP A 44 2.85 1.59 -15.15
N SER A 45 2.46 0.37 -15.50
CA SER A 45 1.98 -0.61 -14.53
C SER A 45 3.06 -1.04 -13.54
N MET A 46 4.33 -1.02 -13.96
CA MET A 46 5.47 -1.34 -13.08
C MET A 46 5.62 -0.29 -11.96
N THR A 47 5.42 1.00 -12.25
CA THR A 47 5.41 2.04 -11.21
C THR A 47 4.31 1.76 -10.18
N THR A 48 3.10 1.43 -10.64
CA THR A 48 1.99 1.07 -9.75
C THR A 48 2.32 -0.17 -8.92
N PHE A 49 2.87 -1.20 -9.57
CA PHE A 49 3.31 -2.43 -8.88
C PHE A 49 4.32 -2.11 -7.76
N MET A 50 5.34 -1.32 -8.06
CA MET A 50 6.35 -0.96 -7.07
C MET A 50 5.75 -0.18 -5.89
N ILE A 51 4.81 0.72 -6.11
CA ILE A 51 4.14 1.47 -5.03
C ILE A 51 3.37 0.52 -4.13
N VAL A 52 2.50 -0.31 -4.71
CA VAL A 52 1.58 -1.19 -3.98
C VAL A 52 2.31 -2.35 -3.33
N PHE A 53 3.37 -2.86 -3.95
CA PHE A 53 4.16 -3.97 -3.40
C PHE A 53 5.23 -3.50 -2.42
N LEU A 54 6.11 -2.58 -2.84
CA LEU A 54 7.26 -2.19 -2.01
C LEU A 54 6.84 -1.35 -0.80
N GLY A 55 5.77 -0.56 -0.88
CA GLY A 55 5.28 0.22 0.25
C GLY A 55 5.06 -0.64 1.49
N PRO A 56 4.10 -1.56 1.47
CA PRO A 56 3.81 -2.41 2.63
C PRO A 56 4.90 -3.42 2.91
N GLN A 57 5.57 -4.00 1.90
CA GLN A 57 6.62 -5.00 2.13
C GLN A 57 7.85 -4.42 2.81
N ILE A 58 8.26 -3.20 2.49
CA ILE A 58 9.34 -2.51 3.22
C ILE A 58 8.87 -2.16 4.64
N GLY A 59 7.59 -1.76 4.79
CA GLY A 59 6.98 -1.57 6.10
C GLY A 59 7.04 -2.86 6.93
N TYR A 60 6.67 -3.98 6.35
CA TYR A 60 6.72 -5.31 6.98
C TYR A 60 8.15 -5.73 7.33
N ALA A 61 9.10 -5.57 6.40
CA ALA A 61 10.50 -5.94 6.62
C ALA A 61 11.19 -5.08 7.70
N ALA A 62 10.86 -3.79 7.76
CA ALA A 62 11.34 -2.85 8.78
C ALA A 62 10.29 -2.61 9.87
N SER A 63 9.68 -3.66 10.38
CA SER A 63 8.54 -3.59 11.30
C SER A 63 8.85 -2.90 12.62
N THR A 64 7.91 -2.08 13.07
CA THR A 64 7.96 -1.39 14.37
C THR A 64 7.18 -2.14 15.46
N THR A 65 5.91 -2.43 15.20
CA THR A 65 4.98 -3.05 16.15
C THR A 65 4.21 -4.23 15.58
N ASN A 66 4.56 -4.66 14.37
CA ASN A 66 3.87 -5.73 13.66
C ASN A 66 3.74 -7.01 14.51
N PRO A 67 2.50 -7.51 14.72
CA PRO A 67 2.26 -8.68 15.55
C PRO A 67 2.87 -9.97 14.98
N PHE A 68 2.89 -10.14 13.66
CA PHE A 68 3.32 -11.38 13.01
C PHE A 68 4.83 -11.64 13.06
N ASN A 69 5.65 -10.59 13.19
CA ASN A 69 7.10 -10.76 13.29
C ASN A 69 7.67 -10.19 14.59
N VAL A 70 7.35 -8.95 14.95
CA VAL A 70 7.94 -8.29 16.12
C VAL A 70 7.41 -8.88 17.42
N LEU A 71 6.08 -8.94 17.60
CA LEU A 71 5.50 -9.40 18.85
C LEU A 71 5.70 -10.91 19.06
N ILE A 72 5.60 -11.72 18.01
CA ILE A 72 5.89 -13.16 18.10
C ILE A 72 7.36 -13.38 18.48
N ALA A 73 8.31 -12.69 17.81
CA ALA A 73 9.73 -12.83 18.12
C ALA A 73 10.06 -12.40 19.55
N GLN A 74 9.46 -11.31 20.03
CA GLN A 74 9.60 -10.86 21.42
C GLN A 74 9.01 -11.87 22.42
N GLY A 75 7.82 -12.42 22.12
CA GLY A 75 7.18 -13.43 22.94
C GLY A 75 8.06 -14.70 23.09
N VAL A 76 8.61 -15.21 21.98
CA VAL A 76 9.53 -16.36 21.99
C VAL A 76 10.82 -16.07 22.76
N ALA A 77 11.32 -14.83 22.65
CA ALA A 77 12.55 -14.40 23.37
C ALA A 77 12.29 -14.02 24.83
N GLY A 78 11.05 -14.05 25.33
CA GLY A 78 10.70 -13.64 26.68
C GLY A 78 10.89 -12.15 26.95
N ILE A 79 10.89 -11.32 25.92
CA ILE A 79 11.07 -9.86 26.01
C ILE A 79 9.72 -9.20 26.19
N HIS A 80 9.53 -8.52 27.31
CA HIS A 80 8.32 -7.76 27.60
C HIS A 80 8.41 -6.31 27.07
N GLY A 81 7.33 -5.82 26.48
CA GLY A 81 7.29 -4.49 25.88
C GLY A 81 8.02 -4.40 24.53
N ASN A 82 8.35 -3.19 24.11
CA ASN A 82 9.10 -2.95 22.87
C ASN A 82 10.31 -2.04 23.12
N PRO A 83 11.38 -2.56 23.74
CA PRO A 83 12.51 -1.75 24.23
C PRO A 83 13.29 -1.04 23.12
N GLN A 84 13.20 -1.51 21.87
CA GLN A 84 13.94 -0.96 20.74
C GLN A 84 13.05 -0.21 19.74
N LEU A 85 11.88 0.24 20.16
CA LEU A 85 10.89 0.86 19.29
C LEU A 85 11.44 2.06 18.52
N VAL A 86 12.22 2.92 19.17
CA VAL A 86 12.83 4.11 18.54
C VAL A 86 13.79 3.72 17.41
N TYR A 87 14.65 2.72 17.64
CA TYR A 87 15.56 2.21 16.60
C TYR A 87 14.79 1.62 15.41
N ARG A 88 13.67 0.92 15.67
CA ARG A 88 12.82 0.36 14.63
C ARG A 88 12.18 1.46 13.78
N TYR A 89 11.71 2.57 14.39
CA TYR A 89 11.19 3.72 13.64
C TYR A 89 12.26 4.39 12.79
N ILE A 90 13.48 4.56 13.31
CA ILE A 90 14.61 5.13 12.56
C ILE A 90 14.91 4.22 11.37
N TRP A 91 15.02 2.91 11.61
CA TRP A 91 15.31 1.95 10.55
C TRP A 91 14.22 1.91 9.49
N TRP A 92 12.96 1.90 9.90
CA TRP A 92 11.82 2.00 8.97
C TRP A 92 11.87 3.28 8.12
N ALA A 93 12.13 4.41 8.72
CA ALA A 93 12.22 5.68 8.01
C ALA A 93 13.36 5.69 6.98
N ILE A 94 14.52 5.13 7.31
CA ILE A 94 15.66 5.00 6.38
C ILE A 94 15.27 4.10 5.20
N MET A 95 14.79 2.89 5.47
CA MET A 95 14.43 1.92 4.43
C MET A 95 13.31 2.46 3.52
N MET A 96 12.30 3.09 4.10
CA MET A 96 11.21 3.71 3.34
C MET A 96 11.71 4.84 2.46
N THR A 97 12.57 5.72 2.98
CA THR A 97 13.14 6.84 2.22
C THR A 97 13.95 6.35 1.02
N VAL A 98 14.81 5.35 1.21
CA VAL A 98 15.63 4.76 0.13
C VAL A 98 14.73 4.14 -0.93
N THR A 99 13.70 3.39 -0.51
CA THR A 99 12.77 2.73 -1.44
C THR A 99 11.93 3.75 -2.21
N ILE A 100 11.40 4.77 -1.55
CA ILE A 100 10.67 5.86 -2.21
C ILE A 100 11.58 6.57 -3.23
N ALA A 101 12.82 6.88 -2.87
CA ALA A 101 13.77 7.52 -3.78
C ALA A 101 14.03 6.66 -5.03
N TYR A 102 14.14 5.35 -4.86
CA TYR A 102 14.29 4.41 -5.97
C TYR A 102 13.05 4.42 -6.90
N VAL A 103 11.85 4.24 -6.33
CA VAL A 103 10.60 4.22 -7.09
C VAL A 103 10.37 5.56 -7.81
N MET A 104 10.61 6.67 -7.12
CA MET A 104 10.51 8.01 -7.71
C MET A 104 11.44 8.22 -8.91
N ARG A 105 12.70 7.74 -8.81
CA ARG A 105 13.66 7.82 -9.93
C ARG A 105 13.17 7.03 -11.13
N TYR A 106 12.66 5.80 -10.90
CA TYR A 106 12.10 4.97 -11.95
C TYR A 106 10.87 5.63 -12.59
N ALA A 107 9.91 6.04 -11.78
CA ALA A 107 8.67 6.68 -12.23
C ALA A 107 8.93 7.94 -13.05
N MET A 108 9.87 8.80 -12.62
CA MET A 108 10.25 9.99 -13.36
C MET A 108 10.97 9.66 -14.68
N LYS A 109 11.77 8.60 -14.72
CA LYS A 109 12.42 8.12 -15.95
C LYS A 109 11.38 7.65 -16.97
N VAL A 110 10.41 6.84 -16.54
CA VAL A 110 9.33 6.34 -17.39
C VAL A 110 8.42 7.47 -17.86
N LYS A 111 8.08 8.40 -16.98
CA LYS A 111 7.27 9.58 -17.36
C LYS A 111 7.93 10.45 -18.44
N LYS A 112 9.26 10.55 -18.44
CA LYS A 112 10.02 11.27 -19.49
C LYS A 112 10.16 10.48 -20.79
N ASN A 113 10.33 9.17 -20.68
CA ASN A 113 10.50 8.28 -21.81
C ASN A 113 9.69 6.98 -21.59
N PRO A 114 8.42 6.95 -21.99
CA PRO A 114 7.54 5.80 -21.80
C PRO A 114 8.05 4.52 -22.45
N THR A 115 8.76 4.61 -23.58
CA THR A 115 9.33 3.44 -24.28
C THR A 115 10.45 2.75 -23.48
N GLY A 116 11.01 3.43 -22.48
CA GLY A 116 12.00 2.88 -21.55
C GLY A 116 11.40 2.11 -20.37
N SER A 117 10.07 1.96 -20.33
CA SER A 117 9.38 1.12 -19.34
C SER A 117 9.64 -0.36 -19.60
N ILE A 118 9.83 -1.13 -18.52
CA ILE A 118 9.98 -2.59 -18.57
C ILE A 118 8.69 -3.27 -19.08
N THR A 119 7.53 -2.68 -18.77
CA THR A 119 6.20 -3.20 -19.10
C THR A 119 5.57 -2.52 -20.31
N TYR A 120 6.35 -1.76 -21.11
CA TYR A 120 5.79 -0.90 -22.16
C TYR A 120 4.85 -1.63 -23.13
N GLN A 121 5.24 -2.81 -23.63
CA GLN A 121 4.43 -3.57 -24.58
C GLN A 121 3.13 -4.09 -23.96
N ASP A 122 3.22 -4.64 -22.76
CA ASP A 122 2.05 -5.14 -22.02
C ASP A 122 1.09 -4.01 -21.63
N ASP A 123 1.63 -2.84 -21.31
CA ASP A 123 0.85 -1.68 -20.93
C ASP A 123 0.09 -1.05 -22.11
N LEU A 124 0.59 -1.21 -23.34
CA LEU A 124 -0.16 -0.81 -24.52
C LEU A 124 -1.46 -1.62 -24.68
N LEU A 125 -1.40 -2.93 -24.44
CA LEU A 125 -2.57 -3.80 -24.48
C LEU A 125 -3.54 -3.50 -23.33
N LYS A 126 -3.02 -3.41 -22.11
CA LYS A 126 -3.83 -3.06 -20.92
C LYS A 126 -4.53 -1.71 -21.03
N LYS A 127 -3.86 -0.69 -21.55
CA LYS A 127 -4.47 0.62 -21.80
C LYS A 127 -5.65 0.54 -22.77
N GLN A 128 -5.55 -0.29 -23.81
CA GLN A 128 -6.65 -0.50 -24.74
C GLN A 128 -7.86 -1.17 -24.05
N GLU A 129 -7.61 -2.18 -23.21
CA GLU A 129 -8.66 -2.85 -22.43
C GLU A 129 -9.35 -1.86 -21.48
N PHE A 130 -8.60 -1.06 -20.72
CA PHE A 130 -9.17 -0.06 -19.81
C PHE A 130 -9.95 1.04 -20.54
N MET A 131 -9.50 1.48 -21.73
CA MET A 131 -10.22 2.46 -22.54
C MET A 131 -11.52 1.91 -23.16
N MET A 132 -11.58 0.60 -23.43
CA MET A 132 -12.80 -0.05 -23.92
C MET A 132 -13.84 -0.26 -22.82
N ASP A 133 -13.39 -0.35 -21.57
CA ASP A 133 -14.26 -0.59 -20.41
C ASP A 133 -14.73 0.72 -19.73
N GLU A 134 -14.31 1.88 -20.23
CA GLU A 134 -14.83 3.19 -19.83
C GLU A 134 -16.26 3.43 -20.36
N LYS A 135 -17.18 2.56 -20.00
CA LYS A 135 -18.58 2.96 -19.85
C LYS A 135 -18.62 3.80 -18.59
N ASP A 136 -19.04 5.03 -18.78
CA ASP A 136 -19.28 6.04 -17.74
C ASP A 136 -20.21 5.46 -16.66
N THR A 137 -19.66 4.60 -15.81
CA THR A 137 -20.35 4.05 -14.64
C THR A 137 -20.24 5.08 -13.54
N GLY A 138 -21.12 6.08 -13.61
CA GLY A 138 -21.28 7.05 -12.54
C GLY A 138 -21.40 6.32 -11.20
N PHE A 139 -20.90 6.93 -10.14
CA PHE A 139 -20.90 6.39 -8.78
C PHE A 139 -22.34 6.01 -8.35
N THR A 140 -22.64 4.72 -8.40
CA THR A 140 -23.99 4.18 -8.22
C THR A 140 -24.38 4.07 -6.75
N LEU A 141 -25.68 3.91 -6.48
CA LEU A 141 -26.16 3.63 -5.13
C LEU A 141 -25.55 2.35 -4.55
N ARG A 142 -25.31 1.36 -5.41
CA ARG A 142 -24.62 0.11 -5.04
C ARG A 142 -23.22 0.36 -4.52
N ASP A 143 -22.44 1.22 -5.18
CA ASP A 143 -21.07 1.54 -4.78
C ASP A 143 -21.05 2.26 -3.43
N LYS A 144 -22.02 3.16 -3.21
CA LYS A 144 -22.20 3.82 -1.91
C LYS A 144 -22.51 2.83 -0.79
N LEU A 145 -23.38 1.84 -1.06
CA LEU A 145 -23.73 0.81 -0.09
C LEU A 145 -22.54 -0.09 0.22
N VAL A 146 -21.75 -0.49 -0.79
CA VAL A 146 -20.52 -1.28 -0.59
C VAL A 146 -19.53 -0.53 0.29
N LEU A 147 -19.28 0.74 -0.01
CA LEU A 147 -18.40 1.59 0.80
C LEU A 147 -18.92 1.79 2.23
N LEU A 148 -20.24 1.96 2.39
CA LEU A 148 -20.86 2.09 3.71
C LEU A 148 -20.67 0.81 4.53
N VAL A 149 -20.97 -0.37 3.95
CA VAL A 149 -20.78 -1.65 4.63
C VAL A 149 -19.33 -1.86 5.03
N PHE A 150 -18.40 -1.55 4.13
CA PHE A 150 -16.97 -1.61 4.43
C PHE A 150 -16.57 -0.68 5.57
N ALA A 151 -17.01 0.58 5.51
CA ALA A 151 -16.70 1.57 6.56
C ALA A 151 -17.30 1.18 7.92
N VAL A 152 -18.53 0.64 7.93
CA VAL A 152 -19.19 0.14 9.16
C VAL A 152 -18.42 -1.07 9.70
N GLY A 153 -18.06 -2.03 8.85
CA GLY A 153 -17.28 -3.21 9.25
C GLY A 153 -15.93 -2.82 9.89
N MET A 154 -15.20 -1.93 9.22
CA MET A 154 -13.94 -1.39 9.77
C MET A 154 -14.17 -0.64 11.09
N GLY A 155 -15.23 0.13 11.18
CA GLY A 155 -15.59 0.85 12.40
C GLY A 155 -15.87 -0.10 13.58
N ILE A 156 -16.56 -1.22 13.33
CA ILE A 156 -16.84 -2.26 14.35
C ILE A 156 -15.54 -2.91 14.82
N ILE A 157 -14.64 -3.26 13.89
CA ILE A 157 -13.33 -3.87 14.23
C ILE A 157 -12.51 -2.90 15.09
N VAL A 158 -12.36 -1.65 14.66
CA VAL A 158 -11.61 -0.64 15.41
C VAL A 158 -12.22 -0.40 16.79
N TYR A 159 -13.55 -0.30 16.88
CA TYR A 159 -14.25 -0.16 18.16
C TYR A 159 -14.04 -1.39 19.05
N GLY A 160 -14.14 -2.61 18.50
CA GLY A 160 -13.90 -3.85 19.23
C GLY A 160 -12.50 -3.93 19.82
N ILE A 161 -11.48 -3.55 19.03
CA ILE A 161 -10.08 -3.51 19.50
C ILE A 161 -9.91 -2.47 20.63
N LEU A 162 -10.41 -1.25 20.44
CA LEU A 162 -10.18 -0.15 21.38
C LEU A 162 -11.04 -0.25 22.66
N ALA A 163 -12.31 -0.65 22.53
CA ALA A 163 -13.25 -0.66 23.65
C ALA A 163 -13.37 -2.02 24.36
N HIS A 164 -13.15 -3.11 23.65
CA HIS A 164 -13.34 -4.47 24.19
C HIS A 164 -12.05 -5.29 24.19
N GLY A 165 -10.93 -4.73 23.68
CA GLY A 165 -9.64 -5.45 23.65
C GLY A 165 -9.65 -6.69 22.78
N TRP A 166 -10.40 -6.68 21.66
CA TRP A 166 -10.42 -7.82 20.75
C TRP A 166 -9.02 -8.13 20.22
N TYR A 167 -8.71 -9.40 20.19
CA TYR A 167 -7.49 -9.95 19.62
C TYR A 167 -7.80 -10.69 18.31
N MET A 168 -6.79 -11.32 17.74
CA MET A 168 -6.90 -12.03 16.45
C MET A 168 -7.96 -13.15 16.44
N ASP A 169 -8.31 -13.68 17.61
CA ASP A 169 -9.28 -14.77 17.73
C ASP A 169 -10.74 -14.31 17.59
N GLU A 170 -11.00 -12.99 17.73
CA GLU A 170 -12.33 -12.38 17.63
C GLU A 170 -12.56 -11.60 16.33
N ILE A 171 -11.52 -11.38 15.52
CA ILE A 171 -11.56 -10.64 14.25
C ILE A 171 -11.58 -11.59 13.08
#